data_766887934fde4554b817694f83a9f753
#
_entry.id   766887934fde4554b817694f83a9f753
#
_cell.length_a   1.000
_cell.length_b   1.000
_cell.length_c   1.000
_cell.angle_alpha   90.00
_cell.angle_beta   90.00
_cell.angle_gamma   90.00
#
_symmetry.space_group_name_H-M   'P 1'
#
loop_
_entity.id
_entity.type
_entity.pdbx_description
1 polymer ?
#
loop_
_entity_poly.entity_id
_entity_poly.type
_entity_poly.pdbx_seq_one_letter_code
_entity_poly.pdbx_strand_id
1 'polypeptide(L)' 'MPQHSFEWDEEKNLANLKEHGASFGEAQFAFLDPRRIIAHDEKHSSREERWFCMGKVEGRILTVRFTYRHGTIRIF' A
#
# COMPACT_ATOMS: atom_id res chain seq x y z
N MET A 1 -16.48 7.75 11.16
CA MET A 1 -15.21 7.87 10.46
C MET A 1 -15.14 6.92 9.28
N PRO A 2 -14.96 7.45 8.08
CA PRO A 2 -14.88 6.54 6.94
C PRO A 2 -13.65 5.66 7.07
N GLN A 3 -13.84 4.39 6.93
CA GLN A 3 -12.76 3.43 6.89
C GLN A 3 -12.52 3.08 5.43
N HIS A 4 -11.26 3.11 5.03
CA HIS A 4 -10.89 2.65 3.71
C HIS A 4 -10.92 1.12 3.71
N SER A 5 -11.51 0.58 2.66
CA SER A 5 -11.37 -0.83 2.38
C SER A 5 -10.05 -1.06 1.66
N PHE A 6 -9.45 -2.20 1.88
CA PHE A 6 -8.22 -2.60 1.22
C PHE A 6 -8.44 -3.87 0.44
N GLU A 7 -7.79 -3.99 -0.69
CA GLU A 7 -7.79 -5.23 -1.47
C GLU A 7 -6.42 -5.47 -2.07
N TRP A 8 -6.13 -6.70 -2.43
CA TRP A 8 -4.89 -7.09 -3.08
C TRP A 8 -5.04 -8.47 -3.71
N ASP A 9 -4.07 -8.80 -4.58
CA ASP A 9 -3.93 -10.13 -5.15
C ASP A 9 -3.18 -11.01 -4.15
N GLU A 10 -3.76 -12.12 -3.74
CA GLU A 10 -3.17 -12.99 -2.73
C GLU A 10 -1.84 -13.61 -3.17
N GLU A 11 -1.68 -13.90 -4.45
CA GLU A 11 -0.41 -14.42 -4.97
C GLU A 11 0.70 -13.37 -4.81
N LYS A 12 0.39 -12.11 -5.09
CA LYS A 12 1.34 -11.01 -4.91
C LYS A 12 1.65 -10.79 -3.44
N ASN A 13 0.65 -10.96 -2.58
CA ASN A 13 0.84 -10.85 -1.14
C ASN A 13 1.83 -11.89 -0.65
N LEU A 14 1.66 -13.14 -1.05
CA LEU A 14 2.56 -14.22 -0.63
C LEU A 14 3.98 -14.01 -1.18
N ALA A 15 4.10 -13.57 -2.42
CA ALA A 15 5.39 -13.27 -3.02
C ALA A 15 6.10 -12.12 -2.29
N ASN A 16 5.34 -11.06 -1.94
CA ASN A 16 5.90 -9.93 -1.23
C ASN A 16 6.36 -10.31 0.18
N LEU A 17 5.56 -11.12 0.87
CA LEU A 17 5.93 -11.63 2.19
C LEU A 17 7.22 -12.43 2.13
N LYS A 18 7.36 -13.28 1.13
CA LYS A 18 8.56 -14.10 0.93
C LYS A 18 9.79 -13.26 0.63
N GLU A 19 9.66 -12.26 -0.24
CA GLU A 19 10.79 -11.44 -0.68
C GLU A 19 11.20 -10.36 0.32
N HIS A 20 10.23 -9.76 0.98
CA HIS A 20 10.47 -8.56 1.79
C HIS A 20 10.13 -8.72 3.27
N GLY A 21 9.57 -9.85 3.65
CA GLY A 21 9.24 -10.12 5.05
C GLY A 21 8.06 -9.32 5.58
N ALA A 22 7.27 -8.72 4.70
CA ALA A 22 6.06 -7.98 5.08
C ALA A 22 4.90 -8.38 4.19
N SER A 23 3.76 -8.67 4.80
CA SER A 23 2.53 -8.97 4.08
C SER A 23 1.80 -7.68 3.70
N PHE A 24 0.88 -7.78 2.75
CA PHE A 24 0.00 -6.65 2.44
C PHE A 24 -0.96 -6.36 3.59
N GLY A 25 -1.31 -7.37 4.38
CA GLY A 25 -2.07 -7.19 5.61
C GLY A 25 -1.33 -6.30 6.60
N GLU A 26 -0.01 -6.46 6.73
CA GLU A 26 0.81 -5.55 7.54
C GLU A 26 0.96 -4.18 6.87
N ALA A 27 1.17 -4.17 5.55
CA ALA A 27 1.39 -2.94 4.79
C ALA A 27 0.22 -1.96 4.90
N GLN A 28 -1.01 -2.45 5.03
CA GLN A 28 -2.17 -1.57 5.16
C GLN A 28 -2.06 -0.63 6.37
N PHE A 29 -1.34 -1.03 7.41
CA PHE A 29 -1.17 -0.20 8.60
C PHE A 29 -0.27 1.01 8.37
N ALA A 30 0.49 1.05 7.27
CA ALA A 30 1.25 2.24 6.90
C ALA A 30 0.32 3.44 6.69
N PHE A 31 -0.91 3.19 6.25
CA PHE A 31 -1.91 4.23 6.04
C PHE A 31 -2.45 4.84 7.34
N LEU A 32 -2.18 4.21 8.46
CA LEU A 32 -2.57 4.71 9.79
C LEU A 32 -1.49 5.55 10.46
N ASP A 33 -0.29 5.57 9.92
CA ASP A 33 0.79 6.39 10.46
C ASP A 33 0.44 7.87 10.23
N PRO A 34 0.29 8.68 11.29
CA PRO A 34 -0.03 10.10 11.13
C PRO A 34 1.06 10.89 10.42
N ARG A 35 2.26 10.34 10.35
CA ARG A 35 3.40 10.94 9.63
C ARG A 35 3.62 10.33 8.26
N ARG A 36 2.71 9.51 7.79
CA ARG A 36 2.84 8.89 6.48
C ARG A 36 3.00 9.93 5.38
N ILE A 37 3.72 9.55 4.35
CA ILE A 37 3.90 10.37 3.16
C ILE A 37 3.21 9.66 1.99
N ILE A 38 2.38 10.39 1.28
CA ILE A 38 1.75 9.90 0.05
C ILE A 38 2.42 10.63 -1.12
N ALA A 39 2.93 9.87 -2.07
CA ALA A 39 3.61 10.41 -3.24
C ALA A 39 3.06 9.76 -4.51
N HIS A 40 2.94 10.55 -5.56
CA HIS A 40 2.48 10.07 -6.87
C HIS A 40 3.59 9.28 -7.56
N ASP A 41 3.22 8.11 -8.11
CA ASP A 41 4.14 7.29 -8.88
C ASP A 41 3.96 7.59 -10.37
N GLU A 42 4.62 8.64 -10.84
CA GLU A 42 4.49 9.09 -12.23
C GLU A 42 4.90 8.04 -13.25
N LYS A 43 5.89 7.24 -12.88
CA LYS A 43 6.48 6.24 -13.77
C LYS A 43 5.51 5.11 -14.10
N HIS A 44 4.60 4.79 -13.20
CA HIS A 44 3.69 3.66 -13.34
C HIS A 44 2.21 4.06 -13.41
N SER A 45 1.93 5.32 -13.75
CA SER A 45 0.57 5.87 -13.80
C SER A 45 -0.01 5.99 -15.22
N SER A 46 0.48 5.21 -16.18
CA SER A 46 0.05 5.35 -17.58
C SER A 46 -1.40 4.89 -17.82
N ARG A 47 -1.87 3.88 -17.11
CA ARG A 47 -3.23 3.32 -17.27
C ARG A 47 -4.16 3.69 -16.15
N GLU A 48 -3.62 3.81 -14.95
CA GLU A 48 -4.34 4.23 -13.76
C GLU A 48 -3.37 4.97 -12.86
N GLU A 49 -3.88 5.91 -12.09
CA GLU A 49 -3.03 6.67 -11.19
C GLU A 49 -2.53 5.76 -10.07
N ARG A 50 -1.21 5.70 -9.92
CA ARG A 50 -0.56 4.92 -8.89
C ARG A 50 0.19 5.80 -7.92
N TRP A 51 0.26 5.36 -6.69
CA TRP A 51 0.79 6.13 -5.58
C TRP A 51 1.65 5.26 -4.69
N PHE A 52 2.48 5.93 -3.90
CA PHE A 52 3.20 5.30 -2.80
C PHE A 52 2.67 5.85 -1.48
N CYS A 53 2.57 4.98 -0.49
CA CYS A 53 2.38 5.37 0.90
C CYS A 53 3.61 4.90 1.67
N MET A 54 4.33 5.83 2.27
CA MET A 54 5.46 5.51 3.13
C MET A 54 5.05 5.76 4.55
N GLY A 55 4.98 4.71 5.34
CA GLY A 55 4.53 4.81 6.73
C GLY A 55 5.24 3.81 7.63
N LYS A 56 5.25 4.12 8.91
CA LYS A 56 5.88 3.30 9.91
C LYS A 56 4.92 2.24 10.42
N VAL A 57 5.35 0.98 10.37
CA VAL A 57 4.60 -0.16 10.88
C VAL A 57 5.54 -0.97 11.77
N GLU A 58 5.21 -1.06 13.06
CA GLU A 58 5.99 -1.81 14.03
C GLU A 58 7.50 -1.51 13.97
N GLY A 59 7.84 -0.23 13.94
CA GLY A 59 9.23 0.20 13.95
C GLY A 59 9.94 0.19 12.61
N ARG A 60 9.27 -0.26 11.54
CA ARG A 60 9.84 -0.28 10.18
C ARG A 60 9.10 0.67 9.27
N ILE A 61 9.83 1.34 8.41
CA ILE A 61 9.21 2.15 7.35
C ILE A 61 8.91 1.25 6.17
N LEU A 62 7.64 1.18 5.80
CA LEU A 62 7.20 0.44 4.64
C LEU A 62 6.82 1.39 3.52
N THR A 63 7.20 1.05 2.30
CA THR A 63 6.78 1.76 1.10
C THR A 63 5.77 0.89 0.39
N VAL A 64 4.53 1.36 0.31
CA VAL A 64 3.40 0.58 -0.19
C VAL A 64 2.90 1.19 -1.48
N ARG A 65 2.91 0.43 -2.56
CA ARG A 65 2.32 0.85 -3.83
C ARG A 65 0.84 0.59 -3.82
N PHE A 66 0.08 1.55 -4.28
CA PHE A 66 -1.37 1.38 -4.30
C PHE A 66 -2.03 2.25 -5.36
N THR A 67 -3.28 1.93 -5.62
CA THR A 67 -4.18 2.78 -6.40
C THR A 67 -5.54 2.83 -5.70
N TYR A 68 -6.39 3.76 -6.12
CA TYR A 68 -7.77 3.82 -5.67
C TYR A 68 -8.67 3.20 -6.75
N ARG A 69 -9.56 2.31 -6.35
CA ARG A 69 -10.58 1.73 -7.23
C ARG A 69 -11.91 1.73 -6.50
N HIS A 70 -12.84 2.55 -6.96
CA HIS A 70 -14.19 2.61 -6.40
C HIS A 70 -14.21 2.79 -4.87
N GLY A 71 -13.36 3.69 -4.37
CA GLY A 71 -13.27 3.96 -2.94
C GLY A 71 -12.46 2.94 -2.15
N THR A 72 -11.88 1.97 -2.82
CA THR A 72 -11.06 0.94 -2.19
C THR A 72 -9.58 1.19 -2.53
N ILE A 73 -8.72 0.98 -1.56
CA ILE A 73 -7.27 1.05 -1.77
C ILE A 73 -6.80 -0.33 -2.22
N ARG A 74 -6.29 -0.41 -3.43
CA ARG A 74 -5.72 -1.64 -3.94
C ARG A 74 -4.20 -1.60 -3.82
N ILE A 75 -3.66 -2.52 -3.04
CA ILE A 75 -2.22 -2.66 -2.83
C ILE A 75 -1.64 -3.59 -3.89
N PHE A 76 -0.49 -3.20 -4.40
CA PHE A 76 0.22 -4.01 -5.41
C PHE A 76 1.44 -4.70 -4.83
#